data_eaede972385a635a6de4e16e6e79f65f
#
_entry.id   eaede972385a635a6de4e16e6e79f65f
#
_cell.length_a   1.000
_cell.length_b   1.000
_cell.length_c   1.000
_cell.angle_alpha   90.00
_cell.angle_beta   90.00
_cell.angle_gamma   90.00
#
_symmetry.space_group_name_H-M   'P 1'
#
loop_
_entity.id
_entity.type
_entity.pdbx_description
1 polymer ?
#
loop_
_entity_poly.entity_id
_entity_poly.type
_entity_poly.pdbx_seq_one_letter_code
_entity_poly.pdbx_strand_id
1 'polypeptide(L)'
;MYNNLINRIIRLESITLDKWKSKAVDIIKSTNPMLDDYHVGIRTVDDVLTLEEAFDSEPPTNPDVSDDYIQSCIESGKIRIYSSKRIIPGTFATPSKMMAKDYSGSSNVFSKIVSINSIAWINSDEGVYIGNIK
;
A
#
# COMPACT_ATOMS: atom_id res chain seq x y z
N MET A 1 18.70 10.96 9.04
CA MET A 1 18.36 9.77 9.77
C MET A 1 17.14 9.08 9.22
N TYR A 2 16.04 9.76 9.17
CA TYR A 2 14.81 9.25 8.61
C TYR A 2 14.95 8.89 7.12
N ASN A 3 15.57 9.78 6.37
CA ASN A 3 15.85 9.52 4.95
C ASN A 3 16.77 8.32 4.76
N ASN A 4 17.65 8.06 5.72
CA ASN A 4 18.55 6.91 5.65
C ASN A 4 17.80 5.60 5.79
N LEU A 5 16.73 5.57 6.58
CA LEU A 5 15.91 4.38 6.73
C LEU A 5 15.24 4.00 5.41
N ILE A 6 14.65 4.98 4.74
CA ILE A 6 13.98 4.76 3.46
C ILE A 6 14.99 4.30 2.39
N ASN A 7 16.11 4.99 2.29
CA ASN A 7 17.14 4.63 1.32
C ASN A 7 17.66 3.22 1.57
N ARG A 8 17.80 2.85 2.83
CA ARG A 8 18.27 1.52 3.19
C ARG A 8 17.27 0.44 2.80
N ILE A 9 15.99 0.67 3.03
CA ILE A 9 14.94 -0.29 2.68
C ILE A 9 14.93 -0.53 1.18
N ILE A 10 14.95 0.53 0.39
CA ILE A 10 14.95 0.41 -1.07
C ILE A 10 16.19 -0.32 -1.56
N ARG A 11 17.36 0.00 -1.00
CA ARG A 11 18.61 -0.63 -1.41
C ARG A 11 18.66 -2.12 -1.07
N LEU A 12 18.09 -2.51 0.09
CA LEU A 12 18.07 -3.91 0.50
C LEU A 12 17.25 -4.76 -0.47
N GLU A 13 16.33 -4.17 -1.17
CA GLU A 13 15.56 -4.85 -2.19
C GLU A 13 16.22 -4.81 -3.55
N SER A 14 17.40 -4.20 -3.65
CA SER A 14 18.17 -4.11 -4.88
C SER A 14 17.39 -3.47 -6.03
N ILE A 15 16.54 -2.52 -5.70
CA ILE A 15 15.69 -1.86 -6.68
C ILE A 15 15.62 -0.36 -6.38
N THR A 16 15.67 0.47 -7.42
CA THR A 16 15.51 1.90 -7.25
C THR A 16 14.04 2.24 -7.06
N LEU A 17 13.78 3.41 -6.49
CA LEU A 17 12.42 3.90 -6.29
C LEU A 17 11.66 3.98 -7.62
N ASP A 18 12.29 4.51 -8.66
CA ASP A 18 11.65 4.64 -9.97
C ASP A 18 11.28 3.28 -10.55
N LYS A 19 12.17 2.30 -10.43
CA LYS A 19 11.90 0.95 -10.91
C LYS A 19 10.78 0.30 -10.12
N TRP A 20 10.75 0.52 -8.80
CA TRP A 20 9.70 0.00 -7.95
C TRP A 20 8.33 0.54 -8.39
N LYS A 21 8.24 1.84 -8.61
CA LYS A 21 6.99 2.48 -9.05
C LYS A 21 6.55 1.96 -10.42
N SER A 22 7.50 1.81 -11.34
CA SER A 22 7.20 1.29 -12.67
C SER A 22 6.69 -0.15 -12.64
N LYS A 23 7.33 -1.00 -11.85
CA LYS A 23 6.89 -2.39 -11.68
C LYS A 23 5.53 -2.48 -11.00
N ALA A 24 5.27 -1.60 -10.04
CA ALA A 24 3.98 -1.54 -9.37
C ALA A 24 2.85 -1.26 -10.36
N VAL A 25 3.04 -0.27 -11.23
CA VAL A 25 2.06 0.06 -12.27
C VAL A 25 1.85 -1.13 -13.21
N ASP A 26 2.92 -1.78 -13.63
CA ASP A 26 2.82 -2.94 -14.53
C ASP A 26 2.03 -4.09 -13.89
N ILE A 27 2.29 -4.36 -12.62
CA ILE A 27 1.57 -5.41 -11.89
C ILE A 27 0.09 -5.07 -11.80
N ILE A 28 -0.24 -3.83 -11.44
CA ILE A 28 -1.63 -3.40 -11.32
C ILE A 28 -2.36 -3.53 -12.65
N LYS A 29 -1.75 -3.08 -13.73
CA LYS A 29 -2.36 -3.15 -15.06
C LYS A 29 -2.57 -4.59 -15.53
N SER A 30 -1.63 -5.47 -15.22
CA SER A 30 -1.71 -6.86 -15.66
C SER A 30 -2.68 -7.69 -14.82
N THR A 31 -2.81 -7.38 -13.52
CA THR A 31 -3.64 -8.18 -12.61
C THR A 31 -5.05 -7.63 -12.45
N ASN A 32 -5.25 -6.34 -12.67
CA ASN A 32 -6.55 -5.71 -12.47
C ASN A 32 -6.73 -4.52 -13.40
N PRO A 33 -6.91 -4.76 -14.71
CA PRO A 33 -7.04 -3.68 -15.67
C PRO A 33 -8.24 -2.76 -15.43
N MET A 34 -9.25 -3.23 -14.71
CA MET A 34 -10.43 -2.42 -14.41
C MET A 34 -10.21 -1.38 -13.32
N LEU A 35 -9.10 -1.44 -12.61
CA LEU A 35 -8.77 -0.43 -11.60
C LEU A 35 -8.56 0.96 -12.20
N ASP A 36 -8.30 1.03 -13.51
CA ASP A 36 -8.15 2.32 -14.18
C ASP A 36 -9.41 3.14 -14.17
N ASP A 37 -10.58 2.52 -14.05
CA ASP A 37 -11.83 3.21 -14.33
C ASP A 37 -12.13 4.31 -13.32
N TYR A 38 -12.10 4.04 -12.03
CA TYR A 38 -12.44 5.10 -11.08
C TYR A 38 -12.11 4.81 -9.63
N HIS A 39 -11.69 3.58 -9.28
CA HIS A 39 -11.59 3.24 -7.87
C HIS A 39 -10.33 3.74 -7.21
N VAL A 40 -9.20 3.55 -7.82
CA VAL A 40 -7.94 3.84 -7.17
C VAL A 40 -7.10 4.89 -7.87
N GLY A 41 -7.33 5.14 -9.15
CA GLY A 41 -6.63 6.21 -9.86
C GLY A 41 -5.15 5.94 -10.11
N ILE A 42 -4.69 4.69 -10.05
CA ILE A 42 -3.31 4.36 -10.36
C ILE A 42 -3.20 4.07 -11.85
N ARG A 43 -2.65 5.03 -12.58
CA ARG A 43 -2.47 4.93 -14.03
C ARG A 43 -1.03 5.06 -14.46
N THR A 44 -0.27 5.86 -13.75
CA THR A 44 1.14 6.12 -14.05
C THR A 44 1.97 6.00 -12.79
N VAL A 45 3.31 6.06 -12.96
CA VAL A 45 4.23 5.99 -11.82
C VAL A 45 4.02 7.13 -10.83
N ASP A 46 3.51 8.26 -11.28
CA ASP A 46 3.26 9.41 -10.40
C ASP A 46 2.12 9.16 -9.42
N ASP A 47 1.28 8.18 -9.72
CA ASP A 47 0.14 7.83 -8.84
C ASP A 47 0.53 6.86 -7.74
N VAL A 48 1.72 6.26 -7.81
CA VAL A 48 2.18 5.26 -6.86
C VAL A 48 3.08 5.90 -5.83
N LEU A 49 2.74 5.72 -4.55
CA LEU A 49 3.52 6.27 -3.44
C LEU A 49 4.07 5.15 -2.57
N THR A 50 5.20 5.43 -1.91
CA THR A 50 5.62 4.62 -0.77
C THR A 50 4.74 4.99 0.43
N LEU A 51 4.73 4.17 1.46
CA LEU A 51 3.93 4.50 2.66
C LEU A 51 4.39 5.82 3.27
N GLU A 52 5.68 6.09 3.27
CA GLU A 52 6.20 7.34 3.80
C GLU A 52 5.71 8.54 3.01
N GLU A 53 5.78 8.46 1.68
CA GLU A 53 5.27 9.53 0.82
C GLU A 53 3.78 9.75 1.04
N ALA A 54 3.03 8.64 1.15
CA ALA A 54 1.59 8.70 1.38
C ALA A 54 1.26 9.33 2.72
N PHE A 55 1.99 8.97 3.77
CA PHE A 55 1.79 9.50 5.11
C PHE A 55 2.08 11.01 5.18
N ASP A 56 3.15 11.43 4.52
CA ASP A 56 3.51 12.86 4.47
C ASP A 56 2.47 13.69 3.74
N SER A 57 1.87 13.11 2.70
CA SER A 57 0.90 13.79 1.84
C SER A 57 -0.49 13.81 2.47
N GLU A 58 -0.95 12.66 2.93
CA GLU A 58 -2.28 12.48 3.52
C GLU A 58 -2.20 11.50 4.68
N PRO A 59 -2.06 11.99 5.91
CA PRO A 59 -2.12 11.13 7.10
C PRO A 59 -3.43 10.34 7.14
N PRO A 60 -3.48 9.22 7.88
CA PRO A 60 -4.68 8.40 7.90
C PRO A 60 -5.89 9.15 8.47
N THR A 61 -7.05 8.88 7.89
CA THR A 61 -8.30 9.51 8.30
C THR A 61 -9.26 8.54 8.99
N ASN A 62 -9.02 7.23 8.89
CA ASN A 62 -9.87 6.25 9.53
C ASN A 62 -9.62 6.21 11.04
N PRO A 63 -10.68 6.16 11.87
CA PRO A 63 -10.53 6.23 13.34
C PRO A 63 -9.70 5.07 13.93
N ASP A 64 -9.64 3.93 13.27
CA ASP A 64 -8.90 2.78 13.76
C ASP A 64 -7.44 2.74 13.32
N VAL A 65 -6.97 3.78 12.63
CA VAL A 65 -5.58 3.88 12.17
C VAL A 65 -5.01 5.20 12.66
N SER A 66 -4.08 5.12 13.60
CA SER A 66 -3.45 6.33 14.15
C SER A 66 -2.18 6.70 13.38
N ASP A 67 -1.78 7.96 13.51
CA ASP A 67 -0.51 8.44 12.96
C ASP A 67 0.65 7.66 13.56
N ASP A 68 0.61 7.40 14.85
CA ASP A 68 1.67 6.66 15.55
C ASP A 68 1.79 5.24 15.03
N TYR A 69 0.68 4.60 14.70
CA TYR A 69 0.69 3.27 14.12
C TYR A 69 1.38 3.26 12.76
N ILE A 70 1.02 4.19 11.89
CA ILE A 70 1.65 4.29 10.55
C ILE A 70 3.14 4.59 10.69
N GLN A 71 3.50 5.49 11.60
CA GLN A 71 4.90 5.79 11.87
C GLN A 71 5.68 4.54 12.27
N SER A 72 5.10 3.72 13.15
CA SER A 72 5.75 2.49 13.59
C SER A 72 5.88 1.47 12.44
N CYS A 73 4.91 1.45 11.52
CA CYS A 73 4.99 0.59 10.34
C CYS A 73 6.11 1.02 9.41
N ILE A 74 6.28 2.32 9.23
CA ILE A 74 7.38 2.86 8.42
C ILE A 74 8.72 2.45 9.02
N GLU A 75 8.84 2.53 10.34
CA GLU A 75 10.08 2.19 11.05
C GLU A 75 10.38 0.70 11.01
N SER A 76 9.36 -0.14 11.17
CA SER A 76 9.54 -1.59 11.18
C SER A 76 9.61 -2.19 9.77
N GLY A 77 9.08 -1.49 8.77
CA GLY A 77 9.01 -1.99 7.40
C GLY A 77 7.86 -2.95 7.16
N LYS A 78 6.96 -3.13 8.13
CA LYS A 78 5.85 -4.07 8.02
C LYS A 78 4.55 -3.45 8.45
N ILE A 79 3.44 -3.94 7.88
CA ILE A 79 2.11 -3.44 8.18
C ILE A 79 1.10 -4.57 8.03
N ARG A 80 0.07 -4.55 8.87
CA ARG A 80 -1.08 -5.42 8.68
C ARG A 80 -2.07 -4.73 7.79
N ILE A 81 -2.48 -5.40 6.73
CA ILE A 81 -3.48 -4.90 5.79
C ILE A 81 -4.72 -5.76 5.83
N TYR A 82 -5.83 -5.17 5.43
CA TYR A 82 -7.14 -5.81 5.38
C TYR A 82 -7.75 -5.59 4.00
N SER A 83 -8.59 -6.53 3.58
CA SER A 83 -9.31 -6.41 2.32
C SER A 83 -10.63 -7.16 2.41
N SER A 84 -11.61 -6.71 1.64
CA SER A 84 -12.86 -7.45 1.48
C SER A 84 -12.70 -8.68 0.61
N LYS A 85 -11.56 -8.80 -0.07
CA LYS A 85 -11.23 -9.91 -0.96
C LYS A 85 -9.91 -10.52 -0.55
N ARG A 86 -9.62 -11.73 -1.08
CA ARG A 86 -8.35 -12.40 -0.87
C ARG A 86 -7.19 -11.49 -1.30
N ILE A 87 -6.16 -11.43 -0.46
CA ILE A 87 -5.03 -10.51 -0.68
C ILE A 87 -4.01 -11.19 -1.59
N ILE A 88 -4.12 -10.89 -2.87
CA ILE A 88 -3.22 -11.34 -3.94
C ILE A 88 -2.85 -10.11 -4.78
N PRO A 89 -1.79 -10.18 -5.60
CA PRO A 89 -1.41 -9.01 -6.40
C PRO A 89 -2.59 -8.46 -7.22
N GLY A 90 -2.78 -7.14 -7.15
CA GLY A 90 -3.91 -6.45 -7.76
C GLY A 90 -5.07 -6.18 -6.82
N THR A 91 -5.04 -6.71 -5.61
CA THR A 91 -6.13 -6.53 -4.64
C THR A 91 -6.00 -5.19 -3.93
N PHE A 92 -7.12 -4.49 -3.84
CA PHE A 92 -7.22 -3.27 -3.05
C PHE A 92 -7.09 -3.61 -1.56
N ALA A 93 -6.30 -2.85 -0.84
CA ALA A 93 -6.01 -3.12 0.56
C ALA A 93 -5.91 -1.85 1.39
N THR A 94 -6.16 -1.97 2.68
CA THR A 94 -6.15 -0.85 3.61
C THR A 94 -5.62 -1.30 4.97
N PRO A 95 -4.92 -0.44 5.70
CA PRO A 95 -4.58 -0.74 7.10
C PRO A 95 -5.78 -0.63 8.04
N SER A 96 -6.91 -0.11 7.55
CA SER A 96 -8.12 0.07 8.36
C SER A 96 -9.04 -1.13 8.23
N LYS A 97 -9.21 -1.87 9.33
CA LYS A 97 -10.17 -2.98 9.37
C LYS A 97 -11.60 -2.47 9.18
N MET A 98 -11.91 -1.29 9.72
CA MET A 98 -13.23 -0.67 9.56
C MET A 98 -13.54 -0.39 8.09
N MET A 99 -12.57 0.18 7.36
CA MET A 99 -12.74 0.47 5.95
C MET A 99 -12.97 -0.81 5.14
N ALA A 100 -12.20 -1.87 5.43
CA ALA A 100 -12.36 -3.13 4.73
C ALA A 100 -13.73 -3.75 5.00
N LYS A 101 -14.24 -3.64 6.22
CA LYS A 101 -15.58 -4.11 6.56
C LYS A 101 -16.66 -3.36 5.81
N ASP A 102 -16.50 -2.05 5.69
CA ASP A 102 -17.45 -1.23 4.94
C ASP A 102 -17.54 -1.68 3.49
N TYR A 103 -16.40 -1.96 2.86
CA TYR A 103 -16.39 -2.43 1.49
C TYR A 103 -16.99 -3.83 1.33
N SER A 104 -16.80 -4.69 2.32
CA SER A 104 -17.32 -6.06 2.22
C SER A 104 -18.82 -6.15 2.53
N GLY A 105 -19.34 -5.19 3.24
CA GLY A 105 -20.71 -5.24 3.72
C GLY A 105 -20.94 -6.28 4.79
N SER A 106 -19.87 -6.84 5.38
CA SER A 106 -19.93 -7.82 6.44
C SER A 106 -18.76 -7.63 7.40
N SER A 107 -18.77 -8.37 8.51
CA SER A 107 -17.66 -8.35 9.45
C SER A 107 -16.47 -9.21 9.00
N ASN A 108 -16.65 -10.00 7.95
CA ASN A 108 -15.60 -10.90 7.45
C ASN A 108 -14.69 -10.18 6.49
N VAL A 109 -13.42 -10.08 6.84
CA VAL A 109 -12.39 -9.50 5.98
C VAL A 109 -11.16 -10.39 6.03
N PHE A 110 -10.36 -10.31 4.99
CA PHE A 110 -9.05 -10.95 4.93
C PHE A 110 -8.01 -10.03 5.53
N SER A 111 -6.98 -10.58 6.15
CA SER A 111 -5.87 -9.78 6.64
C SER A 111 -4.55 -10.49 6.42
N LYS A 112 -3.48 -9.70 6.36
CA LYS A 112 -2.14 -10.22 6.13
C LYS A 112 -1.13 -9.20 6.64
N ILE A 113 -0.02 -9.67 7.22
CA ILE A 113 1.10 -8.80 7.57
C ILE A 113 2.09 -8.88 6.40
N VAL A 114 2.43 -7.73 5.85
CA VAL A 114 3.25 -7.64 4.64
C VAL A 114 4.30 -6.55 4.78
N SER A 115 5.29 -6.57 3.89
CA SER A 115 6.22 -5.45 3.76
C SER A 115 5.47 -4.20 3.33
N ILE A 116 5.83 -3.05 3.87
CA ILE A 116 5.22 -1.78 3.43
C ILE A 116 5.50 -1.51 1.95
N ASN A 117 6.55 -2.11 1.38
CA ASN A 117 6.89 -1.97 -0.03
C ASN A 117 6.17 -2.96 -0.94
N SER A 118 5.32 -3.81 -0.39
CA SER A 118 4.49 -4.71 -1.18
C SER A 118 3.13 -4.10 -1.53
N ILE A 119 2.96 -2.82 -1.26
CA ILE A 119 1.73 -2.09 -1.55
C ILE A 119 2.07 -0.83 -2.32
N ALA A 120 1.37 -0.61 -3.42
CA ALA A 120 1.38 0.65 -4.13
C ALA A 120 0.38 1.56 -3.44
N TRP A 121 0.88 2.48 -2.62
CA TRP A 121 0.01 3.35 -1.81
C TRP A 121 -0.56 4.49 -2.64
N ILE A 122 -1.80 4.83 -2.35
CA ILE A 122 -2.51 5.98 -2.94
C ILE A 122 -2.51 7.10 -1.91
N ASN A 123 -2.82 6.75 -0.69
CA ASN A 123 -2.71 7.58 0.51
C ASN A 123 -2.42 6.63 1.67
N SER A 124 -2.35 7.11 2.90
CA SER A 124 -2.00 6.24 4.02
C SER A 124 -3.17 5.38 4.52
N ASP A 125 -4.36 5.54 3.95
CA ASP A 125 -5.52 4.71 4.27
C ASP A 125 -5.72 3.56 3.28
N GLU A 126 -5.12 3.63 2.08
CA GLU A 126 -5.44 2.64 1.05
C GLU A 126 -4.37 2.54 -0.03
N GLY A 127 -4.31 1.37 -0.63
CA GLY A 127 -3.41 1.10 -1.73
C GLY A 127 -3.77 -0.21 -2.41
N VAL A 128 -2.90 -0.66 -3.30
CA VAL A 128 -3.07 -1.92 -4.03
C VAL A 128 -1.91 -2.84 -3.67
N TYR A 129 -2.24 -4.04 -3.23
CA TYR A 129 -1.22 -5.04 -2.93
C TYR A 129 -0.57 -5.49 -4.25
N ILE A 130 0.75 -5.48 -4.30
CA ILE A 130 1.50 -5.83 -5.51
C ILE A 130 2.46 -7.01 -5.28
N GLY A 131 2.51 -7.51 -4.06
CA GLY A 131 3.44 -8.57 -3.70
C GLY A 131 4.87 -8.06 -3.56
N ASN A 132 5.79 -8.98 -3.39
CA ASN A 132 7.21 -8.61 -3.27
C ASN A 132 7.81 -8.38 -4.65
N ILE A 133 8.32 -7.18 -4.87
CA ILE A 133 8.99 -6.80 -6.12
C ILE A 133 10.48 -7.01 -5.94
N LYS A 134 11.07 -7.75 -6.87
CA LYS A 134 12.51 -8.03 -6.86
C LYS A 134 13.20 -7.50 -8.10
#